data_c52b4782a16531485621baad71c52050
#
_entry.id   c52b4782a16531485621baad71c52050
#
_cell.length_a   1.000
_cell.length_b   1.000
_cell.length_c   1.000
_cell.angle_alpha   90.00
_cell.angle_beta   90.00
_cell.angle_gamma   90.00
#
_symmetry.space_group_name_H-M   'P 1'
#
loop_
_entity.id
_entity.type
_entity.pdbx_description
1 polymer ?
#
loop_
_entity_poly.entity_id
_entity_poly.type
_entity_poly.pdbx_seq_one_letter_code
_entity_poly.pdbx_strand_id
1 'polypeptide(L)'
;LPNIDINIKCGNSLLMKHTLADNINQVLANTTLTVKKYKDDVKAYKATSDKANKKEIEHDIQIIKSQITSGLSRKSPVYKEWAKANLELLTLENDAFESTDTRFLSRVEAKRKNVKKLKEKVDDLKENPLFRDAFEWRYEFPEVLDATGRFEGFDCIIGNPPYGVSFKNDLRTKIVGLWGHLPDYE
;
A
#
# COMPACT_ATOMS: atom_id res chain seq x y z
N LEU A 1 -11.33 -11.58 27.81
CA LEU A 1 -11.89 -11.48 26.43
C LEU A 1 -10.84 -12.02 25.48
N PRO A 2 -11.12 -13.11 24.75
CA PRO A 2 -10.10 -13.74 23.92
C PRO A 2 -9.81 -12.89 22.68
N ASN A 3 -8.58 -12.35 22.59
CA ASN A 3 -7.95 -11.92 21.33
C ASN A 3 -8.75 -10.90 20.49
N ILE A 4 -9.43 -9.98 21.14
CA ILE A 4 -10.17 -8.87 20.50
C ILE A 4 -9.22 -7.91 19.79
N ASP A 5 -8.00 -7.77 20.29
CA ASP A 5 -6.94 -6.87 19.85
C ASP A 5 -6.63 -6.99 18.35
N ILE A 6 -6.61 -8.20 17.80
CA ILE A 6 -6.38 -8.40 16.35
C ILE A 6 -7.54 -7.91 15.48
N ASN A 7 -8.73 -7.79 16.05
CA ASN A 7 -9.93 -7.35 15.34
C ASN A 7 -10.22 -5.85 15.50
N ILE A 8 -9.58 -5.18 16.48
CA ILE A 8 -9.73 -3.74 16.69
C ILE A 8 -8.61 -3.05 15.90
N LYS A 9 -8.99 -2.26 14.92
CA LYS A 9 -8.08 -1.54 14.04
C LYS A 9 -8.39 -0.05 14.07
N CYS A 10 -7.36 0.76 13.88
CA CYS A 10 -7.48 2.21 13.82
C CYS A 10 -7.08 2.69 12.42
N GLY A 11 -7.85 3.60 11.86
CA GLY A 11 -7.55 4.22 10.58
C GLY A 11 -8.78 4.89 9.97
N ASN A 12 -8.55 5.66 8.91
CA ASN A 12 -9.61 6.28 8.12
C ASN A 12 -10.13 5.28 7.09
N SER A 13 -11.27 4.67 7.35
CA SER A 13 -11.89 3.63 6.53
C SER A 13 -12.33 4.10 5.14
N LEU A 14 -12.43 5.40 4.91
CA LEU A 14 -12.78 6.00 3.62
C LEU A 14 -11.57 6.23 2.71
N LEU A 15 -10.35 6.10 3.24
CA LEU A 15 -9.12 6.32 2.48
C LEU A 15 -8.33 5.01 2.33
N MET A 16 -7.85 4.78 1.11
CA MET A 16 -6.92 3.71 0.78
C MET A 16 -5.77 4.26 -0.06
N LYS A 17 -4.56 3.73 0.14
CA LYS A 17 -3.38 4.07 -0.70
C LYS A 17 -3.39 3.33 -2.04
N HIS A 18 -4.01 2.17 -2.07
CA HIS A 18 -3.95 1.24 -3.20
C HIS A 18 -5.34 0.82 -3.64
N THR A 19 -5.49 0.55 -4.93
CA THR A 19 -6.79 0.15 -5.48
C THR A 19 -7.18 -1.26 -5.03
N LEU A 20 -8.47 -1.55 -4.85
CA LEU A 20 -8.96 -2.88 -4.51
C LEU A 20 -8.79 -3.90 -5.65
N ALA A 21 -8.54 -3.43 -6.88
CA ALA A 21 -8.35 -4.28 -8.05
C ALA A 21 -7.03 -5.08 -8.02
N ASP A 22 -6.04 -4.66 -7.21
CA ASP A 22 -4.76 -5.37 -7.11
C ASP A 22 -4.93 -6.73 -6.42
N ASN A 23 -4.37 -7.77 -7.03
CA ASN A 23 -4.38 -9.12 -6.46
C ASN A 23 -3.19 -9.31 -5.50
N ILE A 24 -3.46 -9.67 -4.24
CA ILE A 24 -2.44 -9.81 -3.20
C ILE A 24 -1.53 -11.01 -3.45
N ASN A 25 -2.02 -12.13 -3.99
CA ASN A 25 -1.15 -13.26 -4.34
C ASN A 25 -0.13 -12.89 -5.42
N GLN A 26 -0.50 -12.04 -6.39
CA GLN A 26 0.45 -11.53 -7.38
C GLN A 26 1.50 -10.60 -6.76
N VAL A 27 1.14 -9.88 -5.71
CA VAL A 27 2.07 -9.03 -4.95
C VAL A 27 3.08 -9.87 -4.19
N LEU A 28 2.65 -11.00 -3.65
CA LEU A 28 3.48 -11.93 -2.89
C LEU A 28 4.20 -12.99 -3.75
N ALA A 29 3.96 -13.05 -5.06
CA ALA A 29 4.45 -14.12 -5.96
C ALA A 29 5.98 -14.34 -5.92
N ASN A 30 6.75 -13.30 -5.60
CA ASN A 30 8.22 -13.38 -5.50
C ASN A 30 8.71 -13.59 -4.04
N THR A 31 7.83 -14.02 -3.15
CA THR A 31 8.13 -14.30 -1.74
C THR A 31 7.69 -15.72 -1.39
N THR A 32 8.10 -16.21 -0.24
CA THR A 32 7.61 -17.47 0.33
C THR A 32 6.26 -17.33 1.04
N LEU A 33 5.71 -16.11 1.06
CA LEU A 33 4.49 -15.76 1.77
C LEU A 33 3.27 -15.89 0.85
N THR A 34 2.14 -16.28 1.42
CA THR A 34 0.88 -16.45 0.71
C THR A 34 -0.30 -15.86 1.49
N VAL A 35 -1.38 -15.52 0.80
CA VAL A 35 -2.65 -15.13 1.46
C VAL A 35 -3.16 -16.24 2.37
N LYS A 36 -2.98 -17.51 1.99
CA LYS A 36 -3.35 -18.64 2.84
C LYS A 36 -2.59 -18.62 4.17
N LYS A 37 -1.25 -18.50 4.13
CA LYS A 37 -0.43 -18.40 5.36
C LYS A 37 -0.92 -17.24 6.22
N TYR A 38 -1.19 -16.08 5.62
CA TYR A 38 -1.69 -14.92 6.35
C TYR A 38 -3.02 -15.21 7.08
N LYS A 39 -3.99 -15.84 6.38
CA LYS A 39 -5.26 -16.24 6.99
C LYS A 39 -5.06 -17.26 8.12
N ASP A 40 -4.19 -18.23 7.92
CA ASP A 40 -3.86 -19.26 8.90
C ASP A 40 -3.20 -18.65 10.15
N ASP A 41 -2.27 -17.72 9.99
CA ASP A 41 -1.62 -16.99 11.09
C ASP A 41 -2.64 -16.16 11.90
N VAL A 42 -3.52 -15.41 11.23
CA VAL A 42 -4.60 -14.65 11.92
C VAL A 42 -5.54 -15.58 12.66
N LYS A 43 -5.89 -16.73 12.09
CA LYS A 43 -6.72 -17.75 12.75
C LYS A 43 -6.01 -18.35 13.97
N ALA A 44 -4.73 -18.68 13.85
CA ALA A 44 -3.90 -19.19 14.93
C ALA A 44 -3.76 -18.17 16.07
N TYR A 45 -3.55 -16.89 15.73
CA TYR A 45 -3.53 -15.80 16.72
C TYR A 45 -4.84 -15.71 17.52
N LYS A 46 -5.98 -15.83 16.83
CA LYS A 46 -7.31 -15.81 17.47
C LYS A 46 -7.54 -17.03 18.38
N ALA A 47 -6.93 -18.16 18.07
CA ALA A 47 -7.13 -19.42 18.79
C ALA A 47 -6.21 -19.59 20.00
N THR A 48 -5.00 -18.99 20.00
CA THR A 48 -4.04 -19.18 21.09
C THR A 48 -4.26 -18.20 22.24
N SER A 49 -4.03 -18.66 23.47
CA SER A 49 -3.95 -17.82 24.67
C SER A 49 -2.50 -17.68 25.20
N ASP A 50 -1.54 -18.40 24.62
CA ASP A 50 -0.14 -18.32 24.98
C ASP A 50 0.48 -17.01 24.47
N LYS A 51 1.04 -16.22 25.40
CA LYS A 51 1.63 -14.90 25.08
C LYS A 51 2.90 -14.99 24.23
N ALA A 52 3.71 -16.05 24.39
CA ALA A 52 4.93 -16.21 23.60
C ALA A 52 4.59 -16.54 22.15
N ASN A 53 3.71 -17.51 21.95
CA ASN A 53 3.20 -17.89 20.63
C ASN A 53 2.50 -16.73 19.92
N LYS A 54 1.71 -15.90 20.65
CA LYS A 54 1.10 -14.70 20.07
C LYS A 54 2.10 -13.71 19.52
N LYS A 55 3.19 -13.45 20.24
CA LYS A 55 4.23 -12.51 19.77
C LYS A 55 4.90 -13.00 18.50
N GLU A 56 5.15 -14.30 18.40
CA GLU A 56 5.74 -14.92 17.20
C GLU A 56 4.80 -14.77 16.01
N ILE A 57 3.52 -15.15 16.16
CA ILE A 57 2.52 -15.04 15.11
C ILE A 57 2.30 -13.56 14.71
N GLU A 58 2.27 -12.65 15.66
CA GLU A 58 2.15 -11.21 15.40
C GLU A 58 3.33 -10.70 14.57
N HIS A 59 4.55 -11.14 14.89
CA HIS A 59 5.73 -10.81 14.11
C HIS A 59 5.61 -11.31 12.65
N ASP A 60 5.19 -12.55 12.44
CA ASP A 60 4.93 -13.12 11.11
C ASP A 60 3.88 -12.30 10.34
N ILE A 61 2.78 -11.95 11.00
CA ILE A 61 1.73 -11.11 10.43
C ILE A 61 2.30 -9.75 10.00
N GLN A 62 3.14 -9.11 10.80
CA GLN A 62 3.76 -7.83 10.45
C GLN A 62 4.71 -7.94 9.24
N ILE A 63 5.47 -9.03 9.16
CA ILE A 63 6.30 -9.31 7.98
C ILE A 63 5.43 -9.41 6.72
N ILE A 64 4.33 -10.18 6.76
CA ILE A 64 3.42 -10.33 5.63
C ILE A 64 2.84 -8.98 5.22
N LYS A 65 2.34 -8.18 6.17
CA LYS A 65 1.80 -6.84 5.91
C LYS A 65 2.84 -5.92 5.27
N SER A 66 4.07 -5.93 5.75
CA SER A 66 5.15 -5.12 5.18
C SER A 66 5.47 -5.51 3.72
N GLN A 67 5.46 -6.81 3.41
CA GLN A 67 5.68 -7.30 2.05
C GLN A 67 4.52 -6.93 1.11
N ILE A 68 3.27 -7.02 1.58
CA ILE A 68 2.10 -6.59 0.81
C ILE A 68 2.19 -5.09 0.53
N THR A 69 2.46 -4.27 1.53
CA THR A 69 2.57 -2.81 1.38
C THR A 69 3.67 -2.43 0.38
N SER A 70 4.84 -3.04 0.52
CA SER A 70 5.98 -2.81 -0.39
C SER A 70 5.66 -3.24 -1.82
N GLY A 71 5.04 -4.39 -1.98
CA GLY A 71 4.66 -4.93 -3.28
C GLY A 71 3.58 -4.10 -3.98
N LEU A 72 2.56 -3.64 -3.25
CA LEU A 72 1.52 -2.75 -3.77
C LEU A 72 2.12 -1.40 -4.18
N SER A 73 3.01 -0.83 -3.37
CA SER A 73 3.69 0.43 -3.69
C SER A 73 4.48 0.33 -5.00
N ARG A 74 5.15 -0.80 -5.27
CA ARG A 74 5.90 -1.05 -6.52
C ARG A 74 4.99 -1.15 -7.74
N LYS A 75 3.72 -1.50 -7.59
CA LYS A 75 2.74 -1.55 -8.68
C LYS A 75 2.23 -0.18 -9.11
N SER A 76 2.41 0.85 -8.30
CA SER A 76 1.92 2.19 -8.63
C SER A 76 2.54 2.71 -9.93
N PRO A 77 1.77 3.44 -10.78
CA PRO A 77 2.29 4.00 -12.02
C PRO A 77 3.51 4.90 -11.80
N VAL A 78 3.49 5.72 -10.76
CA VAL A 78 4.59 6.63 -10.41
C VAL A 78 5.86 5.86 -10.04
N TYR A 79 5.74 4.76 -9.30
CA TYR A 79 6.90 3.92 -8.97
C TYR A 79 7.48 3.26 -10.23
N LYS A 80 6.63 2.73 -11.12
CA LYS A 80 7.08 2.12 -12.37
C LYS A 80 7.80 3.12 -13.27
N GLU A 81 7.27 4.34 -13.37
CA GLU A 81 7.91 5.43 -14.12
C GLU A 81 9.28 5.78 -13.53
N TRP A 82 9.36 5.93 -12.21
CA TRP A 82 10.62 6.17 -11.53
C TRP A 82 11.61 5.02 -11.75
N ALA A 83 11.19 3.77 -11.57
CA ALA A 83 12.06 2.61 -11.71
C ALA A 83 12.63 2.49 -13.13
N LYS A 84 11.80 2.73 -14.15
CA LYS A 84 12.23 2.78 -15.56
C LYS A 84 13.25 3.88 -15.80
N ALA A 85 12.93 5.11 -15.37
CA ALA A 85 13.82 6.25 -15.54
C ALA A 85 15.17 6.07 -14.80
N ASN A 86 15.13 5.44 -13.62
CA ASN A 86 16.34 5.14 -12.83
C ASN A 86 17.22 4.09 -13.53
N LEU A 87 16.63 3.04 -14.11
CA LEU A 87 17.37 2.04 -14.88
C LEU A 87 18.07 2.67 -16.11
N GLU A 88 17.34 3.50 -16.85
CA GLU A 88 17.89 4.24 -17.98
C GLU A 88 19.03 5.18 -17.55
N LEU A 89 18.92 5.83 -16.39
CA LEU A 89 19.98 6.66 -15.85
C LEU A 89 21.24 5.84 -15.52
N LEU A 90 21.08 4.70 -14.86
CA LEU A 90 22.21 3.81 -14.54
C LEU A 90 22.96 3.36 -15.80
N THR A 91 22.26 3.05 -16.89
CA THR A 91 22.86 2.71 -18.17
C THR A 91 23.66 3.90 -18.72
N LEU A 92 23.06 5.10 -18.74
CA LEU A 92 23.74 6.30 -19.22
C LEU A 92 24.96 6.70 -18.36
N GLU A 93 24.90 6.49 -17.05
CA GLU A 93 26.02 6.79 -16.14
C GLU A 93 27.19 5.83 -16.35
N ASN A 94 26.93 4.56 -16.63
CA ASN A 94 27.97 3.61 -16.99
C ASN A 94 28.68 4.04 -18.30
N ASP A 95 27.94 4.47 -19.31
CA ASP A 95 28.48 4.93 -20.57
C ASP A 95 29.21 6.29 -20.43
N ALA A 96 28.83 7.10 -19.43
CA ALA A 96 29.40 8.41 -19.16
C ALA A 96 30.73 8.36 -18.43
N PHE A 97 31.10 7.24 -17.82
CA PHE A 97 32.28 7.14 -16.95
C PHE A 97 33.57 7.51 -17.67
N GLU A 98 33.70 7.26 -18.97
CA GLU A 98 34.86 7.59 -19.80
C GLU A 98 34.58 8.71 -20.82
N SER A 99 33.38 9.31 -20.80
CA SER A 99 32.96 10.29 -21.81
C SER A 99 33.38 11.71 -21.43
N THR A 100 34.02 12.40 -22.37
CA THR A 100 34.32 13.84 -22.32
C THR A 100 33.36 14.70 -23.14
N ASP A 101 32.35 14.08 -23.77
CA ASP A 101 31.33 14.79 -24.57
C ASP A 101 30.40 15.60 -23.66
N THR A 102 30.49 16.90 -23.73
CA THR A 102 29.71 17.84 -22.92
C THR A 102 28.19 17.75 -23.20
N ARG A 103 27.78 17.40 -24.45
CA ARG A 103 26.37 17.19 -24.80
C ARG A 103 25.84 15.93 -24.16
N PHE A 104 26.63 14.87 -24.17
CA PHE A 104 26.27 13.61 -23.51
C PHE A 104 26.14 13.79 -22.00
N LEU A 105 27.13 14.45 -21.37
CA LEU A 105 27.11 14.76 -19.93
C LEU A 105 25.90 15.62 -19.55
N SER A 106 25.51 16.58 -20.39
CA SER A 106 24.30 17.39 -20.16
C SER A 106 23.02 16.54 -20.19
N ARG A 107 22.95 15.53 -21.06
CA ARG A 107 21.81 14.57 -21.10
C ARG A 107 21.74 13.72 -19.84
N VAL A 108 22.88 13.23 -19.34
CA VAL A 108 22.96 12.47 -18.09
C VAL A 108 22.45 13.32 -16.92
N GLU A 109 22.89 14.58 -16.84
CA GLU A 109 22.45 15.49 -15.77
C GLU A 109 20.95 15.81 -15.84
N ALA A 110 20.40 16.03 -17.05
CA ALA A 110 18.96 16.22 -17.24
C ALA A 110 18.16 14.97 -16.81
N LYS A 111 18.67 13.77 -17.11
CA LYS A 111 18.05 12.50 -16.70
C LYS A 111 18.11 12.33 -15.18
N ARG A 112 19.25 12.65 -14.54
CA ARG A 112 19.42 12.63 -13.09
C ARG A 112 18.40 13.54 -12.37
N LYS A 113 18.20 14.76 -12.88
CA LYS A 113 17.17 15.68 -12.36
C LYS A 113 15.77 15.10 -12.48
N ASN A 114 15.45 14.46 -13.61
CA ASN A 114 14.15 13.80 -13.81
C ASN A 114 13.96 12.65 -12.83
N VAL A 115 14.95 11.78 -12.67
CA VAL A 115 14.88 10.64 -11.70
C VAL A 115 14.69 11.15 -10.27
N LYS A 116 15.37 12.21 -9.88
CA LYS A 116 15.21 12.85 -8.57
C LYS A 116 13.76 13.35 -8.38
N LYS A 117 13.20 14.07 -9.37
CA LYS A 117 11.82 14.56 -9.32
C LYS A 117 10.79 13.43 -9.23
N LEU A 118 11.01 12.33 -9.96
CA LEU A 118 10.15 11.16 -9.88
C LEU A 118 10.26 10.46 -8.52
N LYS A 119 11.47 10.41 -7.96
CA LYS A 119 11.70 9.86 -6.61
C LYS A 119 10.96 10.67 -5.55
N GLU A 120 11.03 12.00 -5.61
CA GLU A 120 10.26 12.88 -4.72
C GLU A 120 8.77 12.60 -4.79
N LYS A 121 8.19 12.42 -5.99
CA LYS A 121 6.78 12.01 -6.14
C LYS A 121 6.46 10.65 -5.52
N VAL A 122 7.38 9.68 -5.64
CA VAL A 122 7.22 8.35 -5.00
C VAL A 122 7.23 8.47 -3.48
N ASP A 123 8.11 9.29 -2.94
CA ASP A 123 8.24 9.52 -1.50
C ASP A 123 7.04 10.32 -0.96
N ASP A 124 6.58 11.33 -1.68
CA ASP A 124 5.35 12.08 -1.36
C ASP A 124 4.12 11.16 -1.26
N LEU A 125 4.00 10.17 -2.17
CA LEU A 125 2.90 9.21 -2.10
C LEU A 125 2.97 8.33 -0.84
N LYS A 126 4.18 8.03 -0.34
CA LYS A 126 4.37 7.24 0.88
C LYS A 126 4.08 8.06 2.13
N GLU A 127 4.52 9.31 2.14
CA GLU A 127 4.53 10.21 3.31
C GLU A 127 3.35 11.18 3.34
N ASN A 128 2.49 11.16 2.31
CA ASN A 128 1.37 12.08 2.20
C ASN A 128 0.48 12.03 3.45
N PRO A 129 0.33 13.16 4.17
CA PRO A 129 -0.46 13.22 5.40
C PRO A 129 -1.90 12.75 5.25
N LEU A 130 -2.50 12.92 4.06
CA LEU A 130 -3.85 12.43 3.77
C LEU A 130 -3.97 10.91 3.85
N PHE A 131 -2.88 10.19 3.57
CA PHE A 131 -2.86 8.72 3.60
C PHE A 131 -2.15 8.15 4.82
N ARG A 132 -1.67 8.99 5.75
CA ARG A 132 -1.00 8.50 6.97
C ARG A 132 -1.91 7.57 7.76
N ASP A 133 -3.18 7.92 7.88
CA ASP A 133 -4.18 7.18 8.63
C ASP A 133 -5.10 6.35 7.71
N ALA A 134 -4.75 6.19 6.42
CA ALA A 134 -5.52 5.40 5.46
C ALA A 134 -5.63 3.94 5.91
N PHE A 135 -6.82 3.37 5.75
CA PHE A 135 -7.12 2.03 6.19
C PHE A 135 -7.14 1.06 5.01
N GLU A 136 -6.25 0.08 5.04
CA GLU A 136 -6.16 -0.91 3.97
C GLU A 136 -6.88 -2.20 4.36
N TRP A 137 -8.13 -2.31 4.02
CA TRP A 137 -9.00 -3.42 4.34
C TRP A 137 -8.39 -4.80 4.07
N ARG A 138 -7.69 -4.95 2.94
CA ARG A 138 -7.16 -6.22 2.44
C ARG A 138 -6.08 -6.84 3.31
N TYR A 139 -5.28 -6.02 3.99
CA TYR A 139 -4.24 -6.54 4.87
C TYR A 139 -4.47 -6.22 6.35
N GLU A 140 -5.51 -5.50 6.66
CA GLU A 140 -5.98 -5.42 8.05
C GLU A 140 -6.90 -6.59 8.38
N PHE A 141 -7.71 -7.04 7.41
CA PHE A 141 -8.61 -8.18 7.52
C PHE A 141 -8.39 -9.14 6.34
N PRO A 142 -7.50 -10.15 6.44
CA PRO A 142 -7.27 -11.09 5.35
C PRO A 142 -8.51 -11.94 5.01
N GLU A 143 -9.49 -11.98 5.90
CA GLU A 143 -10.77 -12.67 5.71
C GLU A 143 -11.56 -12.11 4.53
N VAL A 144 -11.39 -10.81 4.19
CA VAL A 144 -12.06 -10.17 3.05
C VAL A 144 -11.46 -10.51 1.69
N LEU A 145 -10.44 -11.36 1.65
CA LEU A 145 -9.83 -11.84 0.43
C LEU A 145 -10.40 -13.23 0.06
N ASP A 146 -10.56 -13.48 -1.23
CA ASP A 146 -10.82 -14.83 -1.72
C ASP A 146 -9.56 -15.73 -1.69
N ALA A 147 -9.68 -16.97 -2.13
CA ALA A 147 -8.55 -17.92 -2.21
C ALA A 147 -7.47 -17.47 -3.21
N THR A 148 -7.81 -16.61 -4.17
CA THR A 148 -6.90 -16.08 -5.19
C THR A 148 -6.24 -14.77 -4.77
N GLY A 149 -6.57 -14.22 -3.60
CA GLY A 149 -6.03 -12.96 -3.08
C GLY A 149 -6.68 -11.71 -3.66
N ARG A 150 -7.90 -11.83 -4.19
CA ARG A 150 -8.74 -10.69 -4.62
C ARG A 150 -9.62 -10.25 -3.47
N PHE A 151 -10.01 -8.99 -3.49
CA PHE A 151 -10.94 -8.44 -2.52
C PHE A 151 -12.35 -8.95 -2.81
N GLU A 152 -12.93 -9.67 -1.85
CA GLU A 152 -14.31 -10.18 -1.89
C GLU A 152 -15.26 -9.28 -1.07
N GLY A 153 -14.76 -8.74 0.03
CA GLY A 153 -15.50 -7.83 0.91
C GLY A 153 -16.07 -8.48 2.15
N PHE A 154 -17.06 -7.80 2.76
CA PHE A 154 -17.79 -8.24 3.94
C PHE A 154 -19.23 -8.50 3.56
N ASP A 155 -19.85 -9.52 4.18
CA ASP A 155 -21.29 -9.83 4.00
C ASP A 155 -22.18 -8.73 4.62
N CYS A 156 -21.73 -8.07 5.68
CA CYS A 156 -22.45 -7.02 6.37
C CYS A 156 -21.48 -6.00 6.97
N ILE A 157 -21.82 -4.70 6.84
CA ILE A 157 -21.11 -3.60 7.49
C ILE A 157 -22.11 -2.82 8.33
N ILE A 158 -21.80 -2.66 9.62
CA ILE A 158 -22.57 -1.83 10.55
C ILE A 158 -21.68 -0.71 11.03
N GLY A 159 -22.16 0.54 10.91
CA GLY A 159 -21.37 1.73 11.29
C GLY A 159 -22.25 2.83 11.82
N ASN A 160 -21.61 3.77 12.52
CA ASN A 160 -22.19 5.05 12.91
C ASN A 160 -21.41 6.15 12.19
N PRO A 161 -21.81 6.55 10.98
CA PRO A 161 -21.11 7.60 10.24
C PRO A 161 -21.25 8.94 10.95
N PRO A 162 -20.24 9.84 10.87
CA PRO A 162 -20.34 11.17 11.44
C PRO A 162 -21.37 11.99 10.66
N TYR A 163 -22.35 12.54 11.36
CA TYR A 163 -23.35 13.43 10.79
C TYR A 163 -22.87 14.89 10.85
N GLY A 164 -23.17 15.67 9.81
CA GLY A 164 -22.89 17.11 9.76
C GLY A 164 -21.41 17.49 9.69
N VAL A 165 -20.54 16.58 9.29
CA VAL A 165 -19.12 16.84 9.11
C VAL A 165 -18.84 17.21 7.66
N SER A 166 -18.40 18.45 7.41
CA SER A 166 -17.87 18.84 6.11
C SER A 166 -16.44 18.34 5.95
N PHE A 167 -16.19 17.56 4.92
CA PHE A 167 -14.84 17.18 4.54
C PHE A 167 -14.11 18.35 3.90
N LYS A 168 -12.84 18.57 4.24
CA LYS A 168 -11.97 19.51 3.51
C LYS A 168 -11.92 19.11 2.03
N ASN A 169 -11.87 20.09 1.13
CA ASN A 169 -11.95 19.87 -0.31
C ASN A 169 -11.00 18.79 -0.84
N ASP A 170 -9.75 18.75 -0.36
CA ASP A 170 -8.77 17.73 -0.77
C ASP A 170 -9.19 16.31 -0.38
N LEU A 171 -9.73 16.16 0.83
CA LEU A 171 -10.22 14.88 1.32
C LEU A 171 -11.47 14.44 0.55
N ARG A 172 -12.41 15.36 0.33
CA ARG A 172 -13.64 15.12 -0.46
C ARG A 172 -13.29 14.64 -1.87
N THR A 173 -12.38 15.35 -2.56
CA THR A 173 -11.94 14.99 -3.91
C THR A 173 -11.33 13.57 -3.95
N LYS A 174 -10.53 13.21 -2.95
CA LYS A 174 -9.92 11.87 -2.86
C LYS A 174 -10.95 10.79 -2.61
N ILE A 175 -11.90 11.00 -1.71
CA ILE A 175 -12.97 10.03 -1.41
C ILE A 175 -13.85 9.82 -2.64
N VAL A 176 -14.25 10.88 -3.31
CA VAL A 176 -15.03 10.80 -4.57
C VAL A 176 -14.24 10.05 -5.65
N GLY A 177 -12.93 10.29 -5.77
CA GLY A 177 -12.07 9.56 -6.72
C GLY A 177 -11.94 8.07 -6.43
N LEU A 178 -12.04 7.66 -5.16
CA LEU A 178 -11.96 6.26 -4.74
C LEU A 178 -13.31 5.52 -4.85
N TRP A 179 -14.39 6.19 -4.51
CA TRP A 179 -15.71 5.56 -4.32
C TRP A 179 -16.78 6.04 -5.30
N GLY A 180 -16.44 6.99 -6.18
CA GLY A 180 -17.31 7.49 -7.25
C GLY A 180 -18.31 8.55 -6.83
N HIS A 181 -18.85 8.53 -5.62
CA HIS A 181 -19.83 9.49 -5.15
C HIS A 181 -19.82 9.60 -3.62
N LEU A 182 -19.97 10.84 -3.12
CA LEU A 182 -20.38 11.09 -1.74
C LEU A 182 -21.78 11.64 -1.80
N PRO A 183 -22.75 11.08 -1.06
CA PRO A 183 -24.07 11.70 -0.95
C PRO A 183 -23.91 13.11 -0.42
N ASP A 184 -24.57 14.07 -1.06
CA ASP A 184 -24.73 15.41 -0.54
C ASP A 184 -25.74 15.29 0.62
N TYR A 185 -25.25 15.47 1.84
CA TYR A 185 -26.12 15.67 2.99
C TYR A 185 -26.45 17.17 3.01
N GLU A 186 -27.66 17.51 2.60
CA GLU A 186 -28.28 18.79 2.93
C GLU A 186 -28.64 18.84 4.43
#